data_c23424670779367abbdc3e65855b9cba
#
_entry.id   c23424670779367abbdc3e65855b9cba
#
_cell.length_a   1.000
_cell.length_b   1.000
_cell.length_c   1.000
_cell.angle_alpha   90.00
_cell.angle_beta   90.00
_cell.angle_gamma   90.00
#
_symmetry.space_group_name_H-M   'P 1'
#
loop_
_entity.id
_entity.type
_entity.pdbx_description
1 polymer ?
#
loop_
_entity_poly.entity_id
_entity_poly.type
_entity_poly.pdbx_seq_one_letter_code
_entity_poly.pdbx_strand_id
1 'polypeptide(L)'
;LYSWITANIRYDKDSSYYLNRAVDHETQIAAILRRRKGVCEGYAGLFADIASRIGLRSYVIYGYPVGVNTSGMTGHAWCAVELDGDWWLFDPTWDAGHQGEFQYFKVHPASFIQSHIPFDPLWQLMEKPVSYRNTVTKKKETLHYKDSVQAFLQMDSLQQYLAIERRMKNAGANNEMFELWRSYNRMNIAIIAGEQDMQWYNGAVDNLNEATDIFNAFIHYRNKGFLPAKSDAVLAILLTPIDGLIAAANQKLDKTGLLVENFQYNTEGIRGKLNTLAKRCEEQKVFLKKYLASGTAERTQLFYQ
;
A
#
# COMPACT_ATOMS: atom_id res chain seq x y z
N LEU A 1 15.70 1.17 -26.77
CA LEU A 1 15.79 0.99 -25.31
C LEU A 1 16.39 -0.37 -24.96
N TYR A 2 15.75 -1.48 -25.34
CA TYR A 2 16.18 -2.84 -24.99
C TYR A 2 17.64 -3.11 -25.38
N SER A 3 17.99 -2.89 -26.64
CA SER A 3 19.36 -3.07 -27.16
C SER A 3 20.39 -2.24 -26.41
N TRP A 4 19.98 -1.04 -25.98
CA TRP A 4 20.90 -0.19 -25.22
C TRP A 4 21.15 -0.75 -23.82
N ILE A 5 20.11 -1.23 -23.12
CA ILE A 5 20.24 -1.82 -21.78
C ILE A 5 21.12 -3.07 -21.85
N THR A 6 20.82 -4.00 -22.76
CA THR A 6 21.56 -5.25 -22.91
C THR A 6 23.04 -5.07 -23.28
N ALA A 7 23.36 -4.00 -24.02
CA ALA A 7 24.72 -3.67 -24.44
C ALA A 7 25.50 -2.84 -23.39
N ASN A 8 24.82 -2.04 -22.56
CA ASN A 8 25.47 -1.04 -21.71
C ASN A 8 25.41 -1.34 -20.22
N ILE A 9 24.55 -2.24 -19.79
CA ILE A 9 24.47 -2.66 -18.39
C ILE A 9 25.13 -4.04 -18.27
N ARG A 10 26.06 -4.21 -17.33
CA ARG A 10 26.73 -5.49 -17.05
C ARG A 10 26.10 -6.16 -15.84
N TYR A 11 26.03 -7.48 -15.86
CA TYR A 11 25.52 -8.22 -14.72
C TYR A 11 26.48 -8.07 -13.51
N ASP A 12 25.93 -7.66 -12.36
CA ASP A 12 26.69 -7.42 -11.15
C ASP A 12 26.77 -8.71 -10.33
N LYS A 13 27.82 -9.50 -10.58
CA LYS A 13 28.06 -10.75 -9.86
C LYS A 13 28.53 -10.54 -8.39
N ASP A 14 29.00 -9.33 -8.09
CA ASP A 14 29.60 -9.00 -6.78
C ASP A 14 28.57 -8.40 -5.83
N SER A 15 27.43 -7.94 -6.34
CA SER A 15 26.33 -7.46 -5.48
C SER A 15 25.66 -8.66 -4.82
N SER A 16 25.81 -8.75 -3.50
CA SER A 16 24.93 -9.60 -2.70
C SER A 16 23.48 -9.24 -2.98
N TYR A 17 22.63 -10.23 -3.15
CA TYR A 17 21.24 -10.22 -3.60
C TYR A 17 20.24 -9.37 -2.75
N TYR A 18 20.71 -8.41 -2.01
CA TYR A 18 19.88 -7.54 -1.19
C TYR A 18 19.61 -6.24 -1.93
N LEU A 19 18.42 -6.16 -2.53
CA LEU A 19 17.82 -4.86 -2.81
C LEU A 19 17.69 -4.13 -1.50
N ASN A 20 18.36 -3.00 -1.42
CA ASN A 20 18.12 -2.09 -0.32
C ASN A 20 16.75 -1.42 -0.53
N ARG A 21 15.68 -2.06 -0.07
CA ARG A 21 14.30 -1.55 -0.18
C ARG A 21 14.06 -0.25 0.59
N ALA A 22 15.00 0.15 1.43
CA ALA A 22 14.99 1.46 2.07
C ALA A 22 15.35 2.61 1.11
N VAL A 23 15.85 2.29 -0.10
CA VAL A 23 16.20 3.26 -1.13
C VAL A 23 15.03 3.35 -2.12
N ASP A 24 14.58 4.55 -2.41
CA ASP A 24 13.50 4.78 -3.38
C ASP A 24 13.89 4.31 -4.79
N HIS A 25 12.87 4.01 -5.60
CA HIS A 25 13.04 3.43 -6.93
C HIS A 25 13.89 4.33 -7.86
N GLU A 26 13.70 5.63 -7.80
CA GLU A 26 14.40 6.59 -8.66
C GLU A 26 15.91 6.61 -8.37
N THR A 27 16.26 6.60 -7.09
CA THR A 27 17.66 6.49 -6.62
C THR A 27 18.29 5.16 -7.06
N GLN A 28 17.55 4.05 -7.00
CA GLN A 28 18.03 2.75 -7.48
C GLN A 28 18.33 2.78 -8.99
N ILE A 29 17.40 3.27 -9.79
CA ILE A 29 17.58 3.40 -11.26
C ILE A 29 18.78 4.32 -11.59
N ALA A 30 18.90 5.46 -10.92
CA ALA A 30 20.03 6.37 -11.11
C ALA A 30 21.38 5.70 -10.76
N ALA A 31 21.42 4.87 -9.70
CA ALA A 31 22.62 4.12 -9.32
C ALA A 31 23.02 3.09 -10.39
N ILE A 32 22.05 2.37 -10.96
CA ILE A 32 22.30 1.39 -12.04
C ILE A 32 22.85 2.10 -13.28
N LEU A 33 22.24 3.20 -13.69
CA LEU A 33 22.69 3.99 -14.85
C LEU A 33 24.11 4.53 -14.65
N ARG A 34 24.43 5.03 -13.46
CA ARG A 34 25.76 5.57 -13.14
C ARG A 34 26.83 4.48 -13.09
N ARG A 35 26.52 3.35 -12.45
CA ARG A 35 27.46 2.22 -12.27
C ARG A 35 27.58 1.35 -13.50
N ARG A 36 26.61 1.39 -14.42
CA ARG A 36 26.49 0.47 -15.57
C ARG A 36 26.53 -0.99 -15.14
N LYS A 37 25.95 -1.29 -13.97
CA LYS A 37 25.88 -2.63 -13.40
C LYS A 37 24.54 -2.82 -12.67
N GLY A 38 23.98 -4.02 -12.77
CA GLY A 38 22.77 -4.42 -12.04
C GLY A 38 22.57 -5.93 -12.05
N VAL A 39 21.76 -6.42 -11.12
CA VAL A 39 21.21 -7.79 -11.12
C VAL A 39 19.91 -7.82 -11.94
N CYS A 40 19.27 -8.98 -12.07
CA CYS A 40 18.04 -9.13 -12.89
C CYS A 40 16.96 -8.08 -12.58
N GLU A 41 16.69 -7.80 -11.30
CA GLU A 41 15.73 -6.77 -10.90
C GLU A 41 16.15 -5.36 -11.35
N GLY A 42 17.45 -5.07 -11.38
CA GLY A 42 17.98 -3.81 -11.91
C GLY A 42 17.78 -3.65 -13.42
N TYR A 43 17.97 -4.71 -14.18
CA TYR A 43 17.69 -4.72 -15.63
C TYR A 43 16.20 -4.54 -15.90
N ALA A 44 15.37 -5.34 -15.21
CA ALA A 44 13.94 -5.30 -15.36
C ALA A 44 13.36 -3.95 -14.92
N GLY A 45 13.80 -3.43 -13.76
CA GLY A 45 13.37 -2.14 -13.24
C GLY A 45 13.72 -0.98 -14.16
N LEU A 46 14.97 -0.93 -14.65
CA LEU A 46 15.41 0.10 -15.59
C LEU A 46 14.61 0.07 -16.91
N PHE A 47 14.37 -1.13 -17.45
CA PHE A 47 13.58 -1.27 -18.67
C PHE A 47 12.13 -0.84 -18.46
N ALA A 48 11.49 -1.28 -17.38
CA ALA A 48 10.11 -0.93 -17.06
C ALA A 48 9.95 0.58 -16.75
N ASP A 49 10.89 1.19 -16.01
CA ASP A 49 10.85 2.62 -15.70
C ASP A 49 10.90 3.48 -16.96
N ILE A 50 11.87 3.20 -17.86
CA ILE A 50 11.97 3.97 -19.10
C ILE A 50 10.77 3.70 -20.02
N ALA A 51 10.29 2.45 -20.10
CA ALA A 51 9.08 2.12 -20.87
C ALA A 51 7.87 2.92 -20.38
N SER A 52 7.68 3.01 -19.06
CA SER A 52 6.62 3.82 -18.44
C SER A 52 6.76 5.31 -18.75
N ARG A 53 7.97 5.86 -18.69
CA ARG A 53 8.24 7.29 -18.98
C ARG A 53 7.96 7.67 -20.44
N ILE A 54 8.03 6.74 -21.38
CA ILE A 54 7.63 6.95 -22.77
C ILE A 54 6.18 6.58 -23.06
N GLY A 55 5.37 6.34 -22.02
CA GLY A 55 3.93 6.13 -22.12
C GLY A 55 3.49 4.68 -22.37
N LEU A 56 4.39 3.69 -22.27
CA LEU A 56 4.03 2.29 -22.35
C LEU A 56 3.63 1.74 -20.98
N ARG A 57 2.56 0.97 -20.90
CA ARG A 57 2.24 0.22 -19.70
C ARG A 57 3.23 -0.92 -19.51
N SER A 58 3.97 -0.90 -18.41
CA SER A 58 5.01 -1.88 -18.10
C SER A 58 4.93 -2.33 -16.65
N TYR A 59 5.40 -3.55 -16.39
CA TYR A 59 5.41 -4.13 -15.06
C TYR A 59 6.60 -5.07 -14.88
N VAL A 60 7.27 -5.01 -13.71
CA VAL A 60 8.34 -5.93 -13.33
C VAL A 60 7.72 -7.20 -12.75
N ILE A 61 8.05 -8.34 -13.34
CA ILE A 61 7.55 -9.65 -12.93
C ILE A 61 8.66 -10.38 -12.19
N TYR A 62 8.29 -11.02 -11.09
CA TYR A 62 9.17 -11.89 -10.32
C TYR A 62 8.75 -13.35 -10.48
N GLY A 63 9.73 -14.24 -10.59
CA GLY A 63 9.52 -15.66 -10.76
C GLY A 63 10.82 -16.45 -10.69
N TYR A 64 10.86 -17.57 -11.37
CA TYR A 64 12.05 -18.44 -11.43
C TYR A 64 12.23 -19.04 -12.83
N PRO A 65 13.50 -19.29 -13.22
CA PRO A 65 13.82 -19.91 -14.50
C PRO A 65 13.58 -21.43 -14.47
N VAL A 66 13.19 -22.00 -15.61
CA VAL A 66 13.00 -23.43 -15.81
C VAL A 66 14.30 -24.04 -16.35
N GLY A 67 14.69 -25.22 -15.87
CA GLY A 67 15.83 -25.99 -16.40
C GLY A 67 17.22 -25.44 -16.01
N VAL A 68 17.27 -24.41 -15.19
CA VAL A 68 18.51 -23.88 -14.61
C VAL A 68 18.66 -24.42 -13.18
N ASN A 69 19.92 -24.71 -12.77
CA ASN A 69 20.18 -25.03 -11.37
C ASN A 69 19.87 -23.79 -10.50
N THR A 70 18.80 -23.88 -9.72
CA THR A 70 18.31 -22.78 -8.88
C THR A 70 18.80 -22.87 -7.44
N SER A 71 19.72 -23.79 -7.14
CA SER A 71 20.30 -23.92 -5.79
C SER A 71 20.98 -22.61 -5.37
N GLY A 72 20.49 -22.02 -4.28
CA GLY A 72 20.98 -20.73 -3.77
C GLY A 72 20.43 -19.49 -4.50
N MET A 73 19.54 -19.63 -5.49
CA MET A 73 18.86 -18.50 -6.11
C MET A 73 17.61 -18.09 -5.31
N THR A 74 17.39 -16.78 -5.19
CA THR A 74 16.20 -16.21 -4.53
C THR A 74 15.07 -15.92 -5.51
N GLY A 75 15.28 -16.13 -6.81
CA GLY A 75 14.34 -15.87 -7.88
C GLY A 75 15.00 -15.15 -9.06
N HIS A 76 14.17 -14.75 -10.03
CA HIS A 76 14.52 -13.99 -11.21
C HIS A 76 13.51 -12.90 -11.48
N ALA A 77 13.90 -11.84 -12.21
CA ALA A 77 13.01 -10.74 -12.56
C ALA A 77 13.12 -10.41 -14.04
N TRP A 78 11.98 -10.13 -14.66
CA TRP A 78 11.82 -9.74 -16.05
C TRP A 78 10.68 -8.74 -16.21
N CYS A 79 10.29 -8.36 -17.44
CA CYS A 79 9.27 -7.35 -17.68
C CYS A 79 8.12 -7.86 -18.53
N ALA A 80 6.92 -7.36 -18.24
CA ALA A 80 5.81 -7.30 -19.19
C ALA A 80 5.63 -5.88 -19.69
N VAL A 81 5.35 -5.73 -20.99
CA VAL A 81 5.01 -4.45 -21.61
C VAL A 81 3.80 -4.65 -22.52
N GLU A 82 2.84 -3.75 -22.44
CA GLU A 82 1.70 -3.72 -23.35
C GLU A 82 2.06 -2.94 -24.61
N LEU A 83 1.92 -3.61 -25.74
CA LEU A 83 2.14 -3.05 -27.08
C LEU A 83 0.95 -3.38 -27.97
N ASP A 84 0.33 -2.37 -28.55
CA ASP A 84 -0.81 -2.52 -29.47
C ASP A 84 -2.00 -3.31 -28.85
N GLY A 85 -2.22 -3.17 -27.55
CA GLY A 85 -3.29 -3.85 -26.81
C GLY A 85 -3.00 -5.30 -26.40
N ASP A 86 -1.80 -5.79 -26.63
CA ASP A 86 -1.31 -7.10 -26.20
C ASP A 86 -0.12 -6.99 -25.27
N TRP A 87 -0.02 -7.91 -24.31
CA TRP A 87 1.09 -7.99 -23.38
C TRP A 87 2.19 -8.90 -23.92
N TRP A 88 3.42 -8.38 -23.90
CA TRP A 88 4.63 -9.05 -24.33
C TRP A 88 5.65 -9.12 -23.22
N LEU A 89 6.49 -10.15 -23.24
CA LEU A 89 7.49 -10.39 -22.22
C LEU A 89 8.89 -10.11 -22.72
N PHE A 90 9.73 -9.57 -21.83
CA PHE A 90 11.08 -9.10 -22.11
C PHE A 90 12.00 -9.49 -20.96
N ASP A 91 13.13 -10.13 -21.26
CA ASP A 91 14.19 -10.34 -20.28
C ASP A 91 15.52 -9.76 -20.77
N PRO A 92 15.80 -8.50 -20.45
CA PRO A 92 17.05 -7.86 -20.82
C PRO A 92 18.27 -8.46 -20.10
N THR A 93 18.07 -9.20 -19.00
CA THR A 93 19.16 -9.83 -18.26
C THR A 93 19.74 -11.02 -19.02
N TRP A 94 18.86 -11.88 -19.55
CA TRP A 94 19.28 -13.07 -20.27
C TRP A 94 19.81 -12.77 -21.66
N ASP A 95 19.39 -11.66 -22.24
CA ASP A 95 19.95 -11.16 -23.51
C ASP A 95 21.18 -10.26 -23.31
N ALA A 96 21.58 -9.96 -22.06
CA ALA A 96 22.76 -9.13 -21.79
C ALA A 96 24.04 -9.81 -22.28
N GLY A 97 24.84 -9.07 -23.03
CA GLY A 97 26.08 -9.57 -23.62
C GLY A 97 25.92 -10.32 -24.94
N HIS A 98 24.71 -10.57 -25.41
CA HIS A 98 24.45 -11.10 -26.75
C HIS A 98 24.41 -9.96 -27.77
N GLN A 99 25.36 -9.91 -28.67
CA GLN A 99 25.47 -8.85 -29.68
C GLN A 99 24.44 -9.09 -30.80
N GLY A 100 23.23 -8.52 -30.65
CA GLY A 100 22.23 -8.38 -31.72
C GLY A 100 21.28 -9.56 -31.92
N GLU A 101 21.46 -10.69 -31.26
CA GLU A 101 20.54 -11.82 -31.29
C GLU A 101 19.79 -11.89 -29.98
N PHE A 102 18.57 -11.32 -29.94
CA PHE A 102 17.75 -11.30 -28.75
C PHE A 102 16.75 -12.47 -28.74
N GLN A 103 16.86 -13.36 -27.75
CA GLN A 103 15.96 -14.48 -27.58
C GLN A 103 14.75 -14.11 -26.70
N TYR A 104 14.90 -13.08 -25.87
CA TYR A 104 13.92 -12.65 -24.86
C TYR A 104 13.38 -11.24 -25.10
N PHE A 105 13.44 -10.78 -26.35
CA PHE A 105 12.85 -9.52 -26.78
C PHE A 105 11.47 -9.72 -27.38
N LYS A 106 10.43 -9.12 -26.79
CA LYS A 106 9.04 -9.17 -27.29
C LYS A 106 8.55 -10.60 -27.50
N VAL A 107 8.70 -11.44 -26.49
CA VAL A 107 8.32 -12.86 -26.55
C VAL A 107 6.86 -13.03 -26.15
N HIS A 108 6.15 -13.87 -26.92
CA HIS A 108 4.76 -14.21 -26.62
C HIS A 108 4.65 -15.03 -25.31
N PRO A 109 3.65 -14.76 -24.43
CA PRO A 109 3.49 -15.44 -23.15
C PRO A 109 3.56 -16.97 -23.21
N ALA A 110 2.91 -17.61 -24.19
CA ALA A 110 2.92 -19.07 -24.35
C ALA A 110 4.31 -19.67 -24.67
N SER A 111 5.20 -18.88 -25.26
CA SER A 111 6.60 -19.28 -25.49
C SER A 111 7.46 -18.98 -24.27
N PHE A 112 7.26 -17.82 -23.65
CA PHE A 112 8.07 -17.36 -22.53
C PHE A 112 7.92 -18.25 -21.29
N ILE A 113 6.71 -18.81 -21.03
CA ILE A 113 6.43 -19.69 -19.91
C ILE A 113 7.25 -20.99 -19.92
N GLN A 114 7.82 -21.36 -21.09
CA GLN A 114 8.66 -22.55 -21.20
C GLN A 114 9.99 -22.41 -20.46
N SER A 115 10.45 -21.17 -20.26
CA SER A 115 11.71 -20.84 -19.59
C SER A 115 11.55 -20.02 -18.32
N HIS A 116 10.41 -19.34 -18.12
CA HIS A 116 10.16 -18.41 -17.01
C HIS A 116 8.81 -18.65 -16.36
N ILE A 117 8.79 -19.00 -15.10
CA ILE A 117 7.55 -19.20 -14.33
C ILE A 117 7.39 -18.05 -13.33
N PRO A 118 6.37 -17.19 -13.48
CA PRO A 118 6.12 -16.11 -12.53
C PRO A 118 5.62 -16.66 -11.20
N PHE A 119 5.97 -16.03 -10.07
CA PHE A 119 5.40 -16.38 -8.77
C PHE A 119 3.90 -16.10 -8.69
N ASP A 120 3.45 -14.99 -9.27
CA ASP A 120 2.03 -14.69 -9.39
C ASP A 120 1.48 -15.19 -10.73
N PRO A 121 0.51 -16.13 -10.72
CA PRO A 121 -0.06 -16.73 -11.92
C PRO A 121 -0.68 -15.74 -12.91
N LEU A 122 -1.09 -14.55 -12.46
CA LEU A 122 -1.61 -13.49 -13.32
C LEU A 122 -0.63 -13.14 -14.44
N TRP A 123 0.65 -13.12 -14.10
CA TRP A 123 1.72 -12.70 -15.00
C TRP A 123 2.21 -13.79 -15.95
N GLN A 124 1.50 -14.93 -15.99
CA GLN A 124 1.61 -15.83 -17.15
C GLN A 124 0.98 -15.20 -18.41
N LEU A 125 0.08 -14.23 -18.27
CA LEU A 125 -0.59 -13.47 -19.34
C LEU A 125 -1.29 -14.40 -20.37
N MET A 126 -1.93 -15.44 -19.87
CA MET A 126 -2.59 -16.46 -20.69
C MET A 126 -4.03 -16.69 -20.23
N GLU A 127 -4.95 -16.88 -21.18
CA GLU A 127 -6.33 -17.27 -20.88
C GLU A 127 -6.42 -18.64 -20.21
N LYS A 128 -5.47 -19.51 -20.48
CA LYS A 128 -5.35 -20.83 -19.88
C LYS A 128 -3.97 -20.98 -19.23
N PRO A 129 -3.81 -20.45 -18.01
CA PRO A 129 -2.52 -20.51 -17.33
C PRO A 129 -2.09 -21.95 -17.05
N VAL A 130 -0.78 -22.18 -17.06
CA VAL A 130 -0.17 -23.46 -16.69
C VAL A 130 -0.34 -23.65 -15.17
N SER A 131 -0.72 -24.86 -14.76
CA SER A 131 -0.84 -25.20 -13.34
C SER A 131 0.54 -25.34 -12.70
N TYR A 132 0.73 -24.76 -11.51
CA TYR A 132 1.93 -24.99 -10.68
C TYR A 132 1.88 -26.35 -9.94
N ARG A 133 0.74 -27.00 -9.90
CA ARG A 133 0.58 -28.34 -9.32
C ARG A 133 0.80 -29.40 -10.38
N ASN A 134 1.56 -30.42 -10.06
CA ASN A 134 1.73 -31.60 -10.91
C ASN A 134 0.43 -32.44 -11.04
N THR A 135 -0.66 -32.00 -10.44
CA THR A 135 -1.97 -32.67 -10.50
C THR A 135 -2.89 -31.97 -11.50
N VAL A 136 -3.39 -32.73 -12.46
CA VAL A 136 -4.41 -32.28 -13.43
C VAL A 136 -5.71 -31.97 -12.67
N THR A 137 -5.92 -30.71 -12.27
CA THR A 137 -7.22 -30.29 -11.74
C THR A 137 -8.21 -30.14 -12.90
N LYS A 138 -9.35 -30.82 -12.79
CA LYS A 138 -10.35 -31.01 -13.86
C LYS A 138 -11.12 -29.75 -14.31
N LYS A 139 -10.87 -28.56 -13.78
CA LYS A 139 -11.49 -27.31 -14.25
C LYS A 139 -10.40 -26.31 -14.64
N LYS A 140 -10.13 -26.23 -15.94
CA LYS A 140 -9.45 -25.07 -16.52
C LYS A 140 -10.49 -23.96 -16.68
N GLU A 141 -10.60 -23.07 -15.70
CA GLU A 141 -11.35 -21.82 -15.88
C GLU A 141 -10.58 -20.96 -16.87
N THR A 142 -11.28 -20.42 -17.87
CA THR A 142 -10.71 -19.45 -18.79
C THR A 142 -10.52 -18.13 -18.02
N LEU A 143 -9.31 -17.64 -17.95
CA LEU A 143 -8.97 -16.39 -17.27
C LEU A 143 -8.99 -15.25 -18.31
N HIS A 144 -9.84 -14.27 -18.14
CA HIS A 144 -9.77 -13.01 -18.89
C HIS A 144 -8.60 -12.18 -18.35
N TYR A 145 -7.36 -12.59 -18.70
CA TYR A 145 -6.16 -12.04 -18.08
C TYR A 145 -5.99 -10.54 -18.35
N LYS A 146 -6.39 -10.03 -19.52
CA LYS A 146 -6.30 -8.59 -19.83
C LYS A 146 -7.10 -7.74 -18.85
N ASP A 147 -8.35 -8.12 -18.57
CA ASP A 147 -9.21 -7.44 -17.60
C ASP A 147 -8.64 -7.58 -16.18
N SER A 148 -8.12 -8.76 -15.85
CA SER A 148 -7.51 -9.03 -14.55
C SER A 148 -6.24 -8.22 -14.32
N VAL A 149 -5.39 -8.06 -15.34
CA VAL A 149 -4.19 -7.21 -15.29
C VAL A 149 -4.59 -5.75 -15.17
N GLN A 150 -5.56 -5.29 -15.96
CA GLN A 150 -6.06 -3.93 -15.88
C GLN A 150 -6.61 -3.61 -14.48
N ALA A 151 -7.43 -4.49 -13.92
CA ALA A 151 -7.95 -4.34 -12.56
C ALA A 151 -6.82 -4.33 -11.52
N PHE A 152 -5.83 -5.20 -11.65
CA PHE A 152 -4.68 -5.27 -10.76
C PHE A 152 -3.85 -3.98 -10.78
N LEU A 153 -3.60 -3.40 -11.95
CA LEU A 153 -2.83 -2.16 -12.10
C LEU A 153 -3.55 -0.90 -11.56
N GLN A 154 -4.87 -0.98 -11.33
CA GLN A 154 -5.66 0.08 -10.67
C GLN A 154 -5.65 -0.03 -9.14
N MET A 155 -5.18 -1.13 -8.59
CA MET A 155 -5.11 -1.34 -7.15
C MET A 155 -3.99 -0.51 -6.51
N ASP A 156 -4.19 -0.09 -5.26
CA ASP A 156 -3.10 0.41 -4.43
C ASP A 156 -2.12 -0.72 -4.05
N SER A 157 -0.96 -0.35 -3.51
CA SER A 157 0.11 -1.30 -3.21
C SER A 157 -0.34 -2.42 -2.25
N LEU A 158 -1.13 -2.11 -1.21
CA LEU A 158 -1.64 -3.11 -0.29
C LEU A 158 -2.58 -4.09 -0.97
N GLN A 159 -3.52 -3.58 -1.76
CA GLN A 159 -4.46 -4.38 -2.54
C GLN A 159 -3.74 -5.29 -3.53
N GLN A 160 -2.67 -4.79 -4.18
CA GLN A 160 -1.83 -5.59 -5.09
C GLN A 160 -1.17 -6.76 -4.34
N TYR A 161 -0.51 -6.51 -3.21
CA TYR A 161 0.13 -7.58 -2.41
C TYR A 161 -0.88 -8.60 -1.88
N LEU A 162 -2.05 -8.16 -1.42
CA LEU A 162 -3.14 -9.07 -1.00
C LEU A 162 -3.68 -9.91 -2.15
N ALA A 163 -3.83 -9.33 -3.34
CA ALA A 163 -4.25 -10.05 -4.54
C ALA A 163 -3.21 -11.09 -4.99
N ILE A 164 -1.91 -10.74 -4.92
CA ILE A 164 -0.79 -11.66 -5.16
C ILE A 164 -0.85 -12.83 -4.17
N GLU A 165 -0.93 -12.55 -2.86
CA GLU A 165 -1.01 -13.61 -1.84
C GLU A 165 -2.16 -14.58 -2.09
N ARG A 166 -3.35 -14.06 -2.41
CA ARG A 166 -4.52 -14.89 -2.74
C ARG A 166 -4.26 -15.78 -3.96
N ARG A 167 -3.69 -15.23 -5.05
CA ARG A 167 -3.40 -16.01 -6.27
C ARG A 167 -2.32 -17.05 -6.03
N MET A 168 -1.25 -16.69 -5.32
CA MET A 168 -0.18 -17.62 -4.96
C MET A 168 -0.69 -18.77 -4.10
N LYS A 169 -1.51 -18.48 -3.08
CA LYS A 169 -2.15 -19.50 -2.23
C LYS A 169 -2.99 -20.49 -3.07
N ASN A 170 -3.76 -19.98 -4.02
CA ASN A 170 -4.62 -20.78 -4.87
C ASN A 170 -3.82 -21.60 -5.90
N ALA A 171 -2.71 -21.08 -6.39
CA ALA A 171 -1.82 -21.76 -7.33
C ALA A 171 -1.18 -23.01 -6.74
N GLY A 172 -0.85 -22.98 -5.44
CA GLY A 172 -0.37 -24.13 -4.68
C GLY A 172 0.94 -24.70 -5.22
N ALA A 173 1.84 -23.86 -5.69
CA ALA A 173 3.21 -24.28 -6.02
C ALA A 173 3.93 -24.80 -4.77
N ASN A 174 4.79 -25.79 -4.95
CA ASN A 174 5.39 -26.54 -3.86
C ASN A 174 6.92 -26.58 -4.05
N ASN A 175 7.55 -25.40 -4.07
CA ASN A 175 9.02 -25.28 -4.08
C ASN A 175 9.49 -24.16 -3.15
N GLU A 176 10.74 -24.28 -2.68
CA GLU A 176 11.31 -23.37 -1.69
C GLU A 176 11.35 -21.91 -2.15
N MET A 177 11.64 -21.65 -3.41
CA MET A 177 11.66 -20.27 -3.93
C MET A 177 10.28 -19.62 -3.91
N PHE A 178 9.23 -20.40 -4.23
CA PHE A 178 7.87 -19.92 -4.20
C PHE A 178 7.43 -19.56 -2.77
N GLU A 179 7.75 -20.41 -1.78
CA GLU A 179 7.45 -20.14 -0.38
C GLU A 179 8.29 -18.97 0.18
N LEU A 180 9.55 -18.85 -0.22
CA LEU A 180 10.38 -17.71 0.15
C LEU A 180 9.78 -16.40 -0.39
N TRP A 181 9.41 -16.38 -1.69
CA TRP A 181 8.78 -15.21 -2.29
C TRP A 181 7.45 -14.87 -1.61
N ARG A 182 6.66 -15.87 -1.29
CA ARG A 182 5.41 -15.69 -0.56
C ARG A 182 5.63 -15.11 0.84
N SER A 183 6.70 -15.50 1.52
CA SER A 183 7.10 -14.91 2.80
C SER A 183 7.44 -13.42 2.66
N TYR A 184 8.17 -13.04 1.61
CA TYR A 184 8.44 -11.63 1.30
C TYR A 184 7.16 -10.84 0.99
N ASN A 185 6.25 -11.44 0.22
CA ASN A 185 4.96 -10.80 -0.07
C ASN A 185 4.16 -10.53 1.20
N ARG A 186 4.11 -11.50 2.13
CA ARG A 186 3.44 -11.35 3.44
C ARG A 186 4.11 -10.30 4.32
N MET A 187 5.43 -10.23 4.30
CA MET A 187 6.17 -9.19 5.02
C MET A 187 5.83 -7.79 4.49
N ASN A 188 5.74 -7.61 3.17
CA ASN A 188 5.33 -6.33 2.59
C ASN A 188 3.89 -5.96 2.97
N ILE A 189 2.96 -6.93 2.99
CA ILE A 189 1.59 -6.73 3.49
C ILE A 189 1.64 -6.22 4.94
N ALA A 190 2.40 -6.88 5.81
CA ALA A 190 2.49 -6.52 7.22
C ALA A 190 3.08 -5.11 7.43
N ILE A 191 4.10 -4.74 6.67
CA ILE A 191 4.71 -3.40 6.75
C ILE A 191 3.71 -2.32 6.31
N ILE A 192 3.12 -2.47 5.12
CA ILE A 192 2.21 -1.43 4.57
C ILE A 192 0.94 -1.32 5.42
N ALA A 193 0.37 -2.45 5.84
CA ALA A 193 -0.80 -2.46 6.70
C ALA A 193 -0.50 -1.86 8.08
N GLY A 194 0.68 -2.15 8.65
CA GLY A 194 1.12 -1.56 9.92
C GLY A 194 1.33 -0.05 9.85
N GLU A 195 1.91 0.47 8.76
CA GLU A 195 2.03 1.91 8.52
C GLU A 195 0.66 2.58 8.40
N GLN A 196 -0.27 1.95 7.71
CA GLN A 196 -1.63 2.45 7.52
C GLN A 196 -2.41 2.46 8.84
N ASP A 197 -2.30 1.39 9.63
CA ASP A 197 -2.90 1.30 10.97
C ASP A 197 -2.36 2.38 11.90
N MET A 198 -1.05 2.64 11.88
CA MET A 198 -0.41 3.71 12.66
C MET A 198 -0.94 5.09 12.27
N GLN A 199 -1.13 5.36 10.98
CA GLN A 199 -1.70 6.61 10.50
C GLN A 199 -3.14 6.81 11.00
N TRP A 200 -3.98 5.75 10.95
CA TRP A 200 -5.34 5.81 11.47
C TRP A 200 -5.37 6.06 12.98
N TYR A 201 -4.55 5.32 13.75
CA TYR A 201 -4.46 5.48 15.19
C TYR A 201 -4.01 6.89 15.60
N ASN A 202 -2.90 7.37 15.04
CA ASN A 202 -2.39 8.71 15.32
C ASN A 202 -3.40 9.79 14.93
N GLY A 203 -4.02 9.67 13.77
CA GLY A 203 -5.05 10.62 13.36
C GLY A 203 -6.31 10.60 14.25
N ALA A 204 -6.62 9.50 14.94
CA ALA A 204 -7.68 9.47 15.95
C ALA A 204 -7.24 10.17 17.24
N VAL A 205 -5.99 10.01 17.65
CA VAL A 205 -5.39 10.72 18.79
C VAL A 205 -5.36 12.22 18.54
N ASP A 206 -4.99 12.66 17.34
CA ASP A 206 -4.98 14.07 16.96
C ASP A 206 -6.38 14.69 17.07
N ASN A 207 -7.41 14.01 16.56
CA ASN A 207 -8.78 14.48 16.67
C ASN A 207 -9.26 14.55 18.14
N LEU A 208 -8.85 13.59 19.00
CA LEU A 208 -9.13 13.63 20.43
C LEU A 208 -8.46 14.83 21.10
N ASN A 209 -7.21 15.10 20.76
CA ASN A 209 -6.46 16.23 21.32
C ASN A 209 -7.10 17.57 20.90
N GLU A 210 -7.41 17.75 19.63
CA GLU A 210 -8.08 18.94 19.12
C GLU A 210 -9.45 19.16 19.80
N ALA A 211 -10.26 18.11 19.90
CA ALA A 211 -11.55 18.18 20.60
C ALA A 211 -11.38 18.55 22.08
N THR A 212 -10.34 18.03 22.73
CA THR A 212 -10.01 18.32 24.14
C THR A 212 -9.57 19.79 24.31
N ASP A 213 -8.78 20.31 23.37
CA ASP A 213 -8.30 21.70 23.41
C ASP A 213 -9.47 22.67 23.23
N ILE A 214 -10.39 22.41 22.30
CA ILE A 214 -11.62 23.20 22.13
C ILE A 214 -12.46 23.16 23.40
N PHE A 215 -12.64 21.98 24.02
CA PHE A 215 -13.39 21.83 25.26
C PHE A 215 -12.74 22.62 26.41
N ASN A 216 -11.44 22.48 26.59
CA ASN A 216 -10.70 23.19 27.64
C ASN A 216 -10.73 24.71 27.45
N ALA A 217 -10.61 25.20 26.21
CA ALA A 217 -10.76 26.60 25.88
C ALA A 217 -12.16 27.11 26.23
N PHE A 218 -13.21 26.33 25.93
CA PHE A 218 -14.57 26.66 26.33
C PHE A 218 -14.72 26.72 27.86
N ILE A 219 -14.22 25.72 28.61
CA ILE A 219 -14.28 25.70 30.09
C ILE A 219 -13.55 26.90 30.66
N HIS A 220 -12.37 27.23 30.14
CA HIS A 220 -11.63 28.39 30.60
C HIS A 220 -12.43 29.69 30.37
N TYR A 221 -13.04 29.83 29.20
CA TYR A 221 -13.85 31.00 28.84
C TYR A 221 -15.13 31.08 29.70
N ARG A 222 -15.81 29.94 29.92
CA ARG A 222 -16.94 29.84 30.84
C ARG A 222 -16.55 30.27 32.28
N ASN A 223 -15.44 29.77 32.79
CA ASN A 223 -14.97 30.08 34.16
C ASN A 223 -14.61 31.56 34.35
N LYS A 224 -14.34 32.29 33.26
CA LYS A 224 -14.19 33.75 33.26
C LYS A 224 -15.53 34.48 33.10
N GLY A 225 -16.67 33.82 33.25
CA GLY A 225 -17.99 34.42 33.07
C GLY A 225 -18.27 34.87 31.63
N PHE A 226 -17.68 34.17 30.64
CA PHE A 226 -17.71 34.51 29.21
C PHE A 226 -17.20 35.93 28.91
N LEU A 227 -16.08 36.32 29.56
CA LEU A 227 -15.40 37.58 29.29
C LEU A 227 -14.07 37.39 28.54
N PRO A 228 -13.76 38.26 27.57
CA PRO A 228 -14.58 39.37 27.07
C PRO A 228 -15.84 38.90 26.36
N ALA A 229 -16.91 39.66 26.47
CA ALA A 229 -18.23 39.28 25.99
C ALA A 229 -18.26 38.99 24.49
N LYS A 230 -18.92 37.91 24.11
CA LYS A 230 -19.22 37.53 22.72
C LYS A 230 -20.76 37.49 22.52
N SER A 231 -21.21 37.57 21.28
CA SER A 231 -22.63 37.45 20.98
C SER A 231 -23.15 36.04 21.29
N ASP A 232 -24.43 35.93 21.62
CA ASP A 232 -25.11 34.65 21.89
C ASP A 232 -24.95 33.66 20.71
N ALA A 233 -24.97 34.17 19.48
CA ALA A 233 -24.73 33.37 18.28
C ALA A 233 -23.34 32.74 18.24
N VAL A 234 -22.31 33.45 18.67
CA VAL A 234 -20.95 32.94 18.76
C VAL A 234 -20.83 31.91 19.90
N LEU A 235 -21.45 32.19 21.05
CA LEU A 235 -21.45 31.26 22.19
C LEU A 235 -22.09 29.91 21.81
N ALA A 236 -23.22 29.96 21.09
CA ALA A 236 -24.01 28.78 20.70
C ALA A 236 -23.19 27.73 19.88
N ILE A 237 -22.18 28.15 19.15
CA ILE A 237 -21.41 27.27 18.25
C ILE A 237 -20.05 26.84 18.80
N LEU A 238 -19.62 27.32 19.97
CA LEU A 238 -18.27 27.04 20.49
C LEU A 238 -17.95 25.56 20.68
N LEU A 239 -18.94 24.74 20.99
CA LEU A 239 -18.76 23.29 21.22
C LEU A 239 -19.15 22.44 19.99
N THR A 240 -19.68 23.05 18.94
CA THR A 240 -20.16 22.34 17.72
C THR A 240 -19.07 21.49 17.03
N PRO A 241 -17.80 21.95 16.92
CA PRO A 241 -16.79 21.15 16.23
C PRO A 241 -16.45 19.82 16.92
N ILE A 242 -16.67 19.73 18.24
CA ILE A 242 -16.27 18.56 19.04
C ILE A 242 -16.96 17.29 18.57
N ASP A 243 -18.25 17.34 18.24
CA ASP A 243 -18.99 16.15 17.79
C ASP A 243 -18.42 15.57 16.50
N GLY A 244 -18.07 16.44 15.56
CA GLY A 244 -17.43 16.05 14.30
C GLY A 244 -16.06 15.41 14.52
N LEU A 245 -15.25 15.96 15.42
CA LEU A 245 -13.93 15.43 15.76
C LEU A 245 -14.05 14.06 16.46
N ILE A 246 -14.99 13.89 17.39
CA ILE A 246 -15.25 12.60 18.05
C ILE A 246 -15.71 11.55 17.04
N ALA A 247 -16.61 11.90 16.13
CA ALA A 247 -17.07 11.00 15.08
C ALA A 247 -15.93 10.59 14.15
N ALA A 248 -15.11 11.55 13.70
CA ALA A 248 -13.95 11.28 12.85
C ALA A 248 -12.89 10.41 13.55
N ALA A 249 -12.64 10.62 14.86
CA ALA A 249 -11.75 9.78 15.65
C ALA A 249 -12.25 8.33 15.71
N ASN A 250 -13.52 8.11 15.98
CA ASN A 250 -14.11 6.77 16.03
C ASN A 250 -14.02 6.07 14.66
N GLN A 251 -14.31 6.77 13.55
CA GLN A 251 -14.16 6.20 12.22
C GLN A 251 -12.73 5.75 11.91
N LYS A 252 -11.72 6.48 12.37
CA LYS A 252 -10.31 6.10 12.23
C LYS A 252 -9.98 4.88 13.09
N LEU A 253 -10.46 4.83 14.35
CA LEU A 253 -10.28 3.68 15.24
C LEU A 253 -10.97 2.40 14.71
N ASP A 254 -12.08 2.52 13.99
CA ASP A 254 -12.77 1.39 13.35
C ASP A 254 -11.95 0.75 12.24
N LYS A 255 -11.02 1.50 11.64
CA LYS A 255 -10.13 1.03 10.58
C LYS A 255 -8.81 0.47 11.11
N THR A 256 -8.45 0.78 12.35
CA THR A 256 -7.17 0.39 12.96
C THR A 256 -7.20 -1.08 13.38
N GLY A 257 -6.17 -1.86 13.01
CA GLY A 257 -5.98 -3.24 13.44
C GLY A 257 -6.77 -4.28 12.64
N LEU A 258 -7.43 -3.90 11.54
CA LEU A 258 -8.23 -4.85 10.74
C LEU A 258 -7.39 -5.78 9.88
N LEU A 259 -6.13 -5.42 9.56
CA LEU A 259 -5.31 -6.10 8.56
C LEU A 259 -4.13 -6.88 9.15
N VAL A 260 -3.68 -6.52 10.36
CA VAL A 260 -2.52 -7.15 11.01
C VAL A 260 -2.81 -7.39 12.49
N GLU A 261 -2.91 -8.66 12.88
CA GLU A 261 -3.21 -9.06 14.28
C GLU A 261 -2.09 -8.76 15.29
N ASN A 262 -0.90 -8.32 14.84
CA ASN A 262 0.30 -8.25 15.69
C ASN A 262 0.60 -6.89 16.32
N PHE A 263 -0.12 -5.83 15.98
CA PHE A 263 0.04 -4.52 16.62
C PHE A 263 -1.10 -4.23 17.59
N GLN A 264 -0.77 -4.21 18.88
CA GLN A 264 -1.74 -3.84 19.91
C GLN A 264 -1.78 -2.31 20.07
N TYR A 265 -2.67 -1.67 19.34
CA TYR A 265 -3.04 -0.28 19.59
C TYR A 265 -4.03 -0.20 20.75
N ASN A 266 -3.85 0.76 21.67
CA ASN A 266 -4.79 0.98 22.76
C ASN A 266 -6.05 1.73 22.27
N THR A 267 -6.77 1.13 21.33
CA THR A 267 -7.98 1.72 20.75
C THR A 267 -9.09 1.88 21.78
N GLU A 268 -9.25 0.93 22.72
CA GLU A 268 -10.24 1.01 23.79
C GLU A 268 -9.96 2.18 24.74
N GLY A 269 -8.71 2.41 25.11
CA GLY A 269 -8.33 3.55 25.94
C GLY A 269 -8.64 4.90 25.28
N ILE A 270 -8.43 5.02 23.97
CA ILE A 270 -8.81 6.23 23.22
C ILE A 270 -10.33 6.38 23.15
N ARG A 271 -11.08 5.30 22.86
CA ARG A 271 -12.56 5.32 22.87
C ARG A 271 -13.13 5.72 24.24
N GLY A 272 -12.56 5.21 25.33
CA GLY A 272 -12.94 5.60 26.69
C GLY A 272 -12.78 7.11 26.93
N LYS A 273 -11.68 7.71 26.47
CA LYS A 273 -11.45 9.16 26.55
C LYS A 273 -12.42 9.95 25.67
N LEU A 274 -12.70 9.51 24.45
CA LEU A 274 -13.69 10.12 23.55
C LEU A 274 -15.10 10.12 24.17
N ASN A 275 -15.52 8.99 24.74
CA ASN A 275 -16.82 8.87 25.41
C ASN A 275 -16.93 9.79 26.63
N THR A 276 -15.85 9.90 27.42
CA THR A 276 -15.79 10.80 28.56
C THR A 276 -15.90 12.26 28.12
N LEU A 277 -15.17 12.63 27.06
CA LEU A 277 -15.23 13.99 26.51
C LEU A 277 -16.62 14.30 25.94
N ALA A 278 -17.23 13.36 25.20
CA ALA A 278 -18.59 13.51 24.67
C ALA A 278 -19.61 13.79 25.77
N LYS A 279 -19.58 13.00 26.86
CA LYS A 279 -20.47 13.19 28.03
C LYS A 279 -20.29 14.57 28.62
N ARG A 280 -19.03 14.96 28.89
CA ARG A 280 -18.74 16.28 29.47
C ARG A 280 -19.14 17.44 28.55
N CYS A 281 -18.97 17.27 27.26
CA CYS A 281 -19.37 18.24 26.25
C CYS A 281 -20.90 18.43 26.25
N GLU A 282 -21.67 17.33 26.34
CA GLU A 282 -23.12 17.39 26.40
C GLU A 282 -23.62 18.10 27.68
N GLU A 283 -23.01 17.86 28.82
CA GLU A 283 -23.30 18.60 30.07
C GLU A 283 -23.09 20.11 29.87
N GLN A 284 -22.03 20.51 29.14
CA GLN A 284 -21.78 21.93 28.88
C GLN A 284 -22.75 22.54 27.85
N LYS A 285 -23.18 21.76 26.86
CA LYS A 285 -24.22 22.20 25.89
C LYS A 285 -25.56 22.45 26.63
N VAL A 286 -25.94 21.58 27.57
CA VAL A 286 -27.12 21.78 28.37
C VAL A 286 -27.02 23.07 29.21
N PHE A 287 -25.87 23.28 29.86
CA PHE A 287 -25.60 24.54 30.59
C PHE A 287 -25.70 25.76 29.64
N LEU A 288 -25.04 25.70 28.48
CA LEU A 288 -24.99 26.79 27.52
C LEU A 288 -26.41 27.12 26.99
N LYS A 289 -27.21 26.10 26.71
CA LYS A 289 -28.59 26.27 26.29
C LYS A 289 -29.42 27.02 27.35
N LYS A 290 -29.28 26.65 28.64
CA LYS A 290 -29.93 27.33 29.76
C LYS A 290 -29.45 28.77 29.90
N TYR A 291 -28.13 28.99 29.79
CA TYR A 291 -27.50 30.33 29.85
C TYR A 291 -28.02 31.27 28.76
N LEU A 292 -28.11 30.79 27.54
CA LEU A 292 -28.57 31.60 26.40
C LEU A 292 -30.08 31.89 26.44
N ALA A 293 -30.87 31.03 27.06
CA ALA A 293 -32.30 31.24 27.27
C ALA A 293 -32.63 32.20 28.43
N SER A 294 -31.65 32.49 29.31
CA SER A 294 -31.87 33.28 30.52
C SER A 294 -31.63 34.78 30.27
N GLY A 295 -32.35 35.63 31.07
CA GLY A 295 -32.11 37.08 31.08
C GLY A 295 -30.77 37.46 31.74
N THR A 296 -30.30 38.68 31.47
CA THR A 296 -28.95 39.15 31.89
C THR A 296 -28.70 38.99 33.40
N ALA A 297 -29.68 39.25 34.24
CA ALA A 297 -29.56 39.13 35.70
C ALA A 297 -29.48 37.66 36.17
N GLU A 298 -30.15 36.75 35.47
CA GLU A 298 -30.16 35.29 35.80
C GLU A 298 -28.89 34.60 35.30
N ARG A 299 -28.30 35.06 34.21
CA ARG A 299 -27.05 34.48 33.65
C ARG A 299 -25.93 34.43 34.71
N THR A 300 -25.78 35.48 35.48
CA THR A 300 -24.75 35.55 36.55
C THR A 300 -24.95 34.48 37.63
N GLN A 301 -26.22 34.19 38.00
CA GLN A 301 -26.52 33.19 39.02
C GLN A 301 -26.23 31.76 38.59
N LEU A 302 -26.27 31.48 37.26
CA LEU A 302 -26.00 30.14 36.74
C LEU A 302 -24.55 29.65 36.93
N PHE A 303 -23.60 30.57 37.17
CA PHE A 303 -22.21 30.20 37.46
C PHE A 303 -21.97 29.74 38.88
N TYR A 304 -22.95 29.95 39.79
CA TYR A 304 -22.85 29.59 41.20
C TYR A 304 -23.76 28.38 41.56
N GLN A 305 -24.45 27.79 40.61
CA GLN A 305 -25.19 26.54 40.70
C GLN A 305 -24.35 25.36 40.23
#